data_c3fee2de4746eb21b11f100a123e7366
#
_entry.id   c3fee2de4746eb21b11f100a123e7366
#
_cell.length_a   1.000
_cell.length_b   1.000
_cell.length_c   1.000
_cell.angle_alpha   90.00
_cell.angle_beta   90.00
_cell.angle_gamma   90.00
#
_symmetry.space_group_name_H-M   'P 1'
#
loop_
_entity.id
_entity.type
_entity.pdbx_description
1 polymer ?
#
loop_
_entity_poly.entity_id
_entity_poly.type
_entity_poly.pdbx_seq_one_letter_code
_entity_poly.pdbx_strand_id
1 'polypeptide(L)'
;MTDSVLFDRLPGQNGKAIGVATLNRPQALNGLNLEMCQLLFKQFQEWAQDSSIAIIVLHGAGEKALCAGGDLHSLYASMQKNQGGSAWDNEYAREFFDVEYRLDYLIHTFPKPILCWGDGIVMGGGVGLFNGASHRVVTDTTRFAMPEISIGLFPDVGGTWMLSHLPAGIGHFLALSGAQINASDCLFLGLADAYLPRVHFDALLKALQATNWSDERDARDSSVHQVLRGLAEGARPDTGPLEQNYAMLRDVCASREFERITQALQQWQDSADPWLSRAAQTFAKGAPGSARLSFELLERVHHLSLADVFRLEYIVSLQCGVQGDFQEGIRALLIDKDKQPRWNPASLEQADARWVERFFVPAWPAETTHPLADL
;
A
#
# COMPACT_ATOMS: atom_id res chain seq x y z
N MET A 1 -10.76 24.51 10.79
CA MET A 1 -10.47 23.33 9.92
C MET A 1 -10.39 22.14 10.85
N THR A 2 -11.00 21.03 10.55
CA THR A 2 -10.83 19.78 11.32
C THR A 2 -9.47 19.19 10.96
N ASP A 3 -8.74 18.71 11.98
CA ASP A 3 -7.42 18.11 11.77
C ASP A 3 -7.50 16.92 10.81
N SER A 4 -6.53 16.78 9.91
CA SER A 4 -6.48 15.74 8.89
C SER A 4 -6.19 14.34 9.44
N VAL A 5 -5.62 14.27 10.65
CA VAL A 5 -5.47 13.06 11.47
C VAL A 5 -5.89 13.40 12.89
N LEU A 6 -6.66 12.52 13.52
CA LEU A 6 -7.03 12.64 14.92
C LEU A 6 -6.23 11.64 15.76
N PHE A 7 -5.81 12.05 16.94
CA PHE A 7 -5.07 11.19 17.87
C PHE A 7 -5.78 11.18 19.22
N ASP A 8 -6.23 9.98 19.62
CA ASP A 8 -6.88 9.75 20.88
C ASP A 8 -6.07 8.81 21.78
N ARG A 9 -6.26 8.94 23.08
CA ARG A 9 -5.71 8.04 24.10
C ARG A 9 -6.86 7.44 24.90
N LEU A 10 -7.23 6.23 24.57
CA LEU A 10 -8.27 5.52 25.31
C LEU A 10 -7.66 4.88 26.57
N PRO A 11 -8.23 5.11 27.75
CA PRO A 11 -7.73 4.50 28.99
C PRO A 11 -7.89 2.98 28.92
N GLY A 12 -6.85 2.24 29.29
CA GLY A 12 -6.84 0.79 29.45
C GLY A 12 -6.61 0.39 30.91
N GLN A 13 -6.35 -0.90 31.11
CA GLN A 13 -6.03 -1.42 32.43
C GLN A 13 -4.56 -1.17 32.81
N ASN A 14 -4.25 -1.28 34.11
CA ASN A 14 -2.89 -1.23 34.66
C ASN A 14 -2.12 0.07 34.31
N GLY A 15 -2.81 1.21 34.18
CA GLY A 15 -2.19 2.49 33.83
C GLY A 15 -1.74 2.60 32.36
N LYS A 16 -2.09 1.62 31.54
CA LYS A 16 -1.82 1.65 30.09
C LYS A 16 -2.95 2.33 29.33
N ALA A 17 -2.65 2.76 28.11
CA ALA A 17 -3.61 3.34 27.19
C ALA A 17 -3.45 2.73 25.80
N ILE A 18 -4.51 2.81 25.01
CA ILE A 18 -4.54 2.50 23.59
C ILE A 18 -4.40 3.82 22.84
N GLY A 19 -3.36 3.97 22.04
CA GLY A 19 -3.24 5.08 21.09
C GLY A 19 -4.15 4.79 19.89
N VAL A 20 -5.01 5.73 19.54
CA VAL A 20 -5.88 5.62 18.35
C VAL A 20 -5.52 6.71 17.37
N ALA A 21 -5.09 6.32 16.18
CA ALA A 21 -4.83 7.23 15.07
C ALA A 21 -5.93 7.07 14.02
N THR A 22 -6.66 8.15 13.75
CA THR A 22 -7.77 8.18 12.80
C THR A 22 -7.40 9.05 11.60
N LEU A 23 -7.31 8.47 10.41
CA LEU A 23 -7.20 9.22 9.16
C LEU A 23 -8.52 9.96 8.93
N ASN A 24 -8.51 11.29 8.90
CA ASN A 24 -9.74 12.10 8.98
C ASN A 24 -9.98 13.00 7.77
N ARG A 25 -9.89 12.40 6.58
CA ARG A 25 -10.29 13.03 5.31
C ARG A 25 -11.31 12.16 4.55
N PRO A 26 -12.46 11.77 5.16
CA PRO A 26 -13.39 10.80 4.55
C PRO A 26 -13.96 11.25 3.22
N GLN A 27 -14.07 12.57 2.97
CA GLN A 27 -14.50 13.15 1.69
C GLN A 27 -13.49 12.89 0.55
N ALA A 28 -12.21 12.66 0.89
CA ALA A 28 -11.13 12.29 -0.04
C ALA A 28 -10.71 10.81 0.15
N LEU A 29 -11.61 9.95 0.66
CA LEU A 29 -11.34 8.54 0.96
C LEU A 29 -10.08 8.34 1.82
N ASN A 30 -9.81 9.26 2.72
CA ASN A 30 -8.65 9.30 3.61
C ASN A 30 -7.29 9.25 2.88
N GLY A 31 -7.24 9.75 1.64
CA GLY A 31 -6.00 9.85 0.86
C GLY A 31 -4.92 10.63 1.60
N LEU A 32 -3.71 10.07 1.66
CA LEU A 32 -2.57 10.60 2.38
C LEU A 32 -1.99 11.82 1.68
N ASN A 33 -1.94 12.95 2.38
CA ASN A 33 -1.13 14.10 1.98
C ASN A 33 0.10 14.22 2.87
N LEU A 34 1.02 15.09 2.50
CA LEU A 34 2.28 15.30 3.23
C LEU A 34 2.05 15.63 4.71
N GLU A 35 1.07 16.49 5.03
CA GLU A 35 0.71 16.85 6.40
C GLU A 35 0.31 15.61 7.22
N MET A 36 -0.53 14.73 6.67
CA MET A 36 -0.94 13.49 7.34
C MET A 36 0.24 12.58 7.62
N CYS A 37 1.13 12.39 6.64
CA CYS A 37 2.34 11.58 6.82
C CYS A 37 3.25 12.16 7.91
N GLN A 38 3.46 13.48 7.94
CA GLN A 38 4.23 14.18 8.97
C GLN A 38 3.62 14.04 10.37
N LEU A 39 2.29 14.21 10.48
CA LEU A 39 1.57 14.07 11.74
C LEU A 39 1.64 12.64 12.27
N LEU A 40 1.39 11.65 11.44
CA LEU A 40 1.47 10.23 11.80
C LEU A 40 2.89 9.85 12.21
N PHE A 41 3.89 10.22 11.42
CA PHE A 41 5.29 9.90 11.68
C PHE A 41 5.73 10.46 13.05
N LYS A 42 5.45 11.74 13.31
CA LYS A 42 5.76 12.38 14.57
C LYS A 42 5.05 11.69 15.76
N GLN A 43 3.74 11.48 15.65
CA GLN A 43 2.97 10.90 16.75
C GLN A 43 3.37 9.44 17.04
N PHE A 44 3.70 8.68 16.00
CA PHE A 44 4.14 7.31 16.20
C PHE A 44 5.52 7.26 16.85
N GLN A 45 6.44 8.17 16.50
CA GLN A 45 7.72 8.30 17.23
C GLN A 45 7.51 8.63 18.70
N GLU A 46 6.60 9.54 19.04
CA GLU A 46 6.26 9.87 20.43
C GLU A 46 5.67 8.64 21.15
N TRP A 47 4.73 7.95 20.53
CA TRP A 47 4.10 6.75 21.11
C TRP A 47 5.06 5.57 21.21
N ALA A 48 6.07 5.46 20.35
CA ALA A 48 7.11 4.45 20.47
C ALA A 48 7.86 4.57 21.83
N GLN A 49 8.11 5.79 22.29
CA GLN A 49 8.82 6.07 23.52
C GLN A 49 7.91 6.16 24.77
N ASP A 50 6.60 6.35 24.59
CA ASP A 50 5.66 6.48 25.70
C ASP A 50 5.31 5.13 26.32
N SER A 51 5.91 4.79 27.47
CA SER A 51 5.67 3.51 28.15
C SER A 51 4.22 3.27 28.55
N SER A 52 3.40 4.32 28.64
CA SER A 52 1.97 4.18 28.96
C SER A 52 1.12 3.72 27.75
N ILE A 53 1.61 3.84 26.52
CA ILE A 53 0.93 3.29 25.33
C ILE A 53 1.25 1.82 25.22
N ALA A 54 0.24 0.96 25.25
CA ALA A 54 0.38 -0.49 25.11
C ALA A 54 0.32 -0.95 23.65
N ILE A 55 -0.58 -0.36 22.87
CA ILE A 55 -0.89 -0.69 21.48
C ILE A 55 -1.35 0.56 20.74
N ILE A 56 -1.17 0.59 19.43
CA ILE A 56 -1.79 1.57 18.53
C ILE A 56 -2.89 0.90 17.73
N VAL A 57 -4.01 1.59 17.56
CA VAL A 57 -5.06 1.27 16.59
C VAL A 57 -5.05 2.34 15.51
N LEU A 58 -4.85 1.92 14.26
CA LEU A 58 -4.88 2.79 13.08
C LEU A 58 -6.13 2.46 12.26
N HIS A 59 -6.94 3.47 11.95
CA HIS A 59 -8.15 3.31 11.14
C HIS A 59 -8.50 4.59 10.37
N GLY A 60 -9.46 4.48 9.44
CA GLY A 60 -10.00 5.61 8.68
C GLY A 60 -11.34 6.10 9.22
N ALA A 61 -11.57 7.40 9.19
CA ALA A 61 -12.87 7.99 9.45
C ALA A 61 -13.84 7.72 8.29
N GLY A 62 -15.13 7.62 8.62
CA GLY A 62 -16.20 7.32 7.66
C GLY A 62 -16.29 5.83 7.35
N GLU A 63 -17.09 5.51 6.31
CA GLU A 63 -17.47 4.12 6.03
C GLU A 63 -16.93 3.58 4.70
N LYS A 64 -16.09 4.35 4.00
CA LYS A 64 -15.71 4.02 2.62
C LYS A 64 -14.30 3.48 2.48
N ALA A 65 -13.39 3.90 3.33
CA ALA A 65 -11.97 3.59 3.16
C ALA A 65 -11.19 3.69 4.47
N LEU A 66 -10.28 2.76 4.68
CA LEU A 66 -9.11 3.06 5.50
C LEU A 66 -8.33 4.20 4.84
N CYS A 67 -7.83 3.96 3.63
CA CYS A 67 -7.11 4.94 2.81
C CYS A 67 -7.08 4.47 1.34
N ALA A 68 -7.35 5.38 0.40
CA ALA A 68 -7.38 5.09 -1.03
C ALA A 68 -6.06 5.44 -1.76
N GLY A 69 -4.98 5.71 -1.04
CA GLY A 69 -3.65 6.03 -1.61
C GLY A 69 -3.18 7.44 -1.29
N GLY A 70 -2.12 7.90 -1.95
CA GLY A 70 -1.55 9.23 -1.80
C GLY A 70 -2.40 10.35 -2.41
N ASP A 71 -2.14 11.60 -2.02
CA ASP A 71 -2.78 12.79 -2.60
C ASP A 71 -2.20 13.10 -3.99
N LEU A 72 -2.76 12.43 -4.99
CA LEU A 72 -2.33 12.54 -6.38
C LEU A 72 -2.52 13.95 -6.97
N HIS A 73 -3.43 14.77 -6.43
CA HIS A 73 -3.61 16.15 -6.90
C HIS A 73 -2.40 17.02 -6.56
N SER A 74 -1.88 16.92 -5.34
CA SER A 74 -0.70 17.65 -4.89
C SER A 74 0.55 17.19 -5.64
N LEU A 75 0.72 15.88 -5.84
CA LEU A 75 1.82 15.32 -6.64
C LEU A 75 1.74 15.81 -8.10
N TYR A 76 0.56 15.77 -8.72
CA TYR A 76 0.36 16.29 -10.07
C TYR A 76 0.75 17.76 -10.18
N ALA A 77 0.27 18.61 -9.27
CA ALA A 77 0.61 20.03 -9.26
C ALA A 77 2.11 20.26 -9.10
N SER A 78 2.80 19.46 -8.28
CA SER A 78 4.25 19.56 -8.11
C SER A 78 5.01 19.16 -9.38
N MET A 79 4.59 18.09 -10.06
CA MET A 79 5.17 17.67 -11.33
C MET A 79 4.96 18.71 -12.44
N GLN A 80 3.75 19.32 -12.49
CA GLN A 80 3.46 20.43 -13.40
C GLN A 80 4.41 21.62 -13.18
N LYS A 81 4.65 21.98 -11.92
CA LYS A 81 5.57 23.07 -11.56
C LYS A 81 7.02 22.76 -11.91
N ASN A 82 7.39 21.48 -11.88
CA ASN A 82 8.76 20.99 -12.15
C ASN A 82 9.00 20.64 -13.63
N GLN A 83 8.13 21.04 -14.55
CA GLN A 83 8.31 20.72 -15.98
C GLN A 83 9.67 21.17 -16.51
N GLY A 84 10.43 20.23 -17.08
CA GLY A 84 11.78 20.47 -17.61
C GLY A 84 12.88 20.48 -16.55
N GLY A 85 12.55 20.35 -15.26
CA GLY A 85 13.51 20.13 -14.17
C GLY A 85 13.94 18.68 -14.06
N SER A 86 14.96 18.42 -13.24
CA SER A 86 15.36 17.07 -12.87
C SER A 86 14.38 16.48 -11.83
N ALA A 87 14.45 15.16 -11.61
CA ALA A 87 13.66 14.52 -10.56
C ALA A 87 14.02 15.05 -9.16
N TRP A 88 15.24 15.50 -8.95
CA TRP A 88 15.71 16.08 -7.70
C TRP A 88 15.20 17.51 -7.45
N ASP A 89 14.82 18.24 -8.47
CA ASP A 89 14.31 19.61 -8.35
C ASP A 89 12.86 19.68 -7.82
N ASN A 90 12.12 18.57 -7.83
CA ASN A 90 10.76 18.50 -7.28
C ASN A 90 10.79 18.34 -5.76
N GLU A 91 10.90 19.47 -5.03
CA GLU A 91 10.97 19.48 -3.56
C GLU A 91 9.78 18.79 -2.89
N TYR A 92 8.56 19.03 -3.40
CA TYR A 92 7.36 18.42 -2.82
C TYR A 92 7.37 16.91 -2.94
N ALA A 93 7.71 16.36 -4.13
CA ALA A 93 7.76 14.91 -4.32
C ALA A 93 8.86 14.27 -3.45
N ARG A 94 10.03 14.92 -3.34
CA ARG A 94 11.12 14.45 -2.46
C ARG A 94 10.67 14.36 -1.00
N GLU A 95 10.06 15.42 -0.49
CA GLU A 95 9.60 15.46 0.89
C GLU A 95 8.45 14.48 1.13
N PHE A 96 7.50 14.38 0.19
CA PHE A 96 6.36 13.49 0.30
C PHE A 96 6.81 12.02 0.40
N PHE A 97 7.59 11.53 -0.57
CA PHE A 97 8.08 10.15 -0.57
C PHE A 97 9.06 9.87 0.57
N ASP A 98 9.89 10.84 0.97
CA ASP A 98 10.79 10.68 2.14
C ASP A 98 9.98 10.41 3.41
N VAL A 99 9.00 11.26 3.72
CA VAL A 99 8.21 11.15 4.95
C VAL A 99 7.27 9.95 4.91
N GLU A 100 6.62 9.68 3.77
CA GLU A 100 5.73 8.52 3.61
C GLU A 100 6.49 7.21 3.82
N TYR A 101 7.64 7.04 3.16
CA TYR A 101 8.41 5.79 3.26
C TYR A 101 9.06 5.60 4.64
N ARG A 102 9.45 6.69 5.30
CA ARG A 102 9.88 6.64 6.71
C ARG A 102 8.76 6.23 7.64
N LEU A 103 7.56 6.74 7.41
CA LEU A 103 6.37 6.35 8.18
C LEU A 103 6.07 4.86 7.99
N ASP A 104 6.03 4.38 6.76
CA ASP A 104 5.77 2.98 6.46
C ASP A 104 6.84 2.07 7.08
N TYR A 105 8.12 2.41 6.95
CA TYR A 105 9.21 1.68 7.60
C TYR A 105 9.09 1.70 9.13
N LEU A 106 8.72 2.83 9.72
CA LEU A 106 8.49 2.95 11.17
C LEU A 106 7.35 2.02 11.62
N ILE A 107 6.25 1.93 10.85
CA ILE A 107 5.14 1.02 11.16
C ILE A 107 5.62 -0.43 11.13
N HIS A 108 6.38 -0.85 10.12
CA HIS A 108 6.95 -2.20 10.03
C HIS A 108 7.90 -2.56 11.17
N THR A 109 8.65 -1.59 11.68
CA THR A 109 9.68 -1.80 12.72
C THR A 109 9.24 -1.33 14.10
N PHE A 110 7.97 -1.02 14.28
CA PHE A 110 7.44 -0.42 15.49
C PHE A 110 7.62 -1.31 16.72
N PRO A 111 8.07 -0.76 17.88
CA PRO A 111 8.41 -1.56 19.05
C PRO A 111 7.21 -2.09 19.83
N LYS A 112 5.98 -1.70 19.46
CA LYS A 112 4.72 -2.11 20.10
C LYS A 112 3.76 -2.64 19.06
N PRO A 113 2.71 -3.40 19.46
CA PRO A 113 1.69 -3.80 18.50
C PRO A 113 1.03 -2.60 17.83
N ILE A 114 0.85 -2.68 16.51
CA ILE A 114 -0.03 -1.81 15.75
C ILE A 114 -1.12 -2.70 15.17
N LEU A 115 -2.38 -2.41 15.51
CA LEU A 115 -3.55 -2.99 14.87
C LEU A 115 -4.06 -2.01 13.82
N CYS A 116 -4.02 -2.42 12.56
CA CYS A 116 -4.59 -1.64 11.47
C CYS A 116 -5.94 -2.22 11.05
N TRP A 117 -6.98 -1.37 11.10
CA TRP A 117 -8.35 -1.72 10.74
C TRP A 117 -8.61 -1.41 9.27
N GLY A 118 -8.44 -2.41 8.41
CA GLY A 118 -8.55 -2.31 6.96
C GLY A 118 -9.99 -2.34 6.46
N ASP A 119 -10.83 -1.41 6.90
CA ASP A 119 -12.22 -1.32 6.50
C ASP A 119 -12.42 -0.55 5.20
N GLY A 120 -13.24 -1.06 4.29
CA GLY A 120 -13.50 -0.44 2.99
C GLY A 120 -12.29 -0.51 2.05
N ILE A 121 -11.95 0.61 1.41
CA ILE A 121 -10.83 0.70 0.45
C ILE A 121 -9.49 0.73 1.20
N VAL A 122 -8.57 -0.14 0.79
CA VAL A 122 -7.17 -0.20 1.21
C VAL A 122 -6.33 -0.27 -0.06
N MET A 123 -5.84 0.88 -0.55
CA MET A 123 -5.14 0.96 -1.85
C MET A 123 -3.95 1.90 -1.81
N GLY A 124 -2.94 1.65 -2.63
CA GLY A 124 -1.74 2.49 -2.75
C GLY A 124 -1.09 2.78 -1.40
N GLY A 125 -0.85 4.05 -1.03
CA GLY A 125 -0.32 4.44 0.28
C GLY A 125 -1.10 3.88 1.47
N GLY A 126 -2.42 3.57 1.31
CA GLY A 126 -3.19 2.86 2.33
C GLY A 126 -2.71 1.42 2.56
N VAL A 127 -2.15 0.78 1.54
CA VAL A 127 -1.51 -0.54 1.68
C VAL A 127 -0.21 -0.42 2.47
N GLY A 128 0.59 0.64 2.26
CA GLY A 128 1.81 0.89 3.04
C GLY A 128 1.52 0.93 4.54
N LEU A 129 0.54 1.74 4.95
CA LEU A 129 0.10 1.81 6.34
C LEU A 129 -0.42 0.47 6.88
N PHE A 130 -1.18 -0.27 6.07
CA PHE A 130 -1.80 -1.53 6.47
C PHE A 130 -0.79 -2.66 6.56
N ASN A 131 0.04 -2.82 5.55
CA ASN A 131 0.96 -3.96 5.43
C ASN A 131 2.04 -3.97 6.52
N GLY A 132 2.48 -2.80 6.99
CA GLY A 132 3.47 -2.69 8.06
C GLY A 132 2.95 -3.02 9.46
N ALA A 133 1.63 -3.00 9.66
CA ALA A 133 1.02 -3.26 10.95
C ALA A 133 1.24 -4.72 11.41
N SER A 134 1.50 -4.91 12.70
CA SER A 134 1.70 -6.25 13.28
C SER A 134 0.40 -7.07 13.36
N HIS A 135 -0.76 -6.41 13.36
CA HIS A 135 -2.08 -7.03 13.39
C HIS A 135 -2.98 -6.36 12.35
N ARG A 136 -3.11 -7.01 11.22
CA ARG A 136 -3.86 -6.51 10.06
C ARG A 136 -5.25 -7.13 10.07
N VAL A 137 -6.27 -6.30 10.32
CA VAL A 137 -7.66 -6.74 10.38
C VAL A 137 -8.41 -6.30 9.13
N VAL A 138 -9.04 -7.23 8.46
CA VAL A 138 -9.92 -6.98 7.30
C VAL A 138 -11.38 -7.19 7.68
N THR A 139 -12.29 -6.53 6.96
CA THR A 139 -13.72 -6.54 7.22
C THR A 139 -14.53 -7.07 6.03
N ASP A 140 -15.81 -7.26 6.20
CA ASP A 140 -16.76 -7.62 5.14
C ASP A 140 -16.79 -6.63 3.96
N THR A 141 -16.27 -5.42 4.16
CA THR A 141 -16.23 -4.38 3.12
C THR A 141 -14.84 -4.14 2.54
N THR A 142 -13.82 -4.86 3.01
CA THR A 142 -12.43 -4.67 2.56
C THR A 142 -12.28 -4.86 1.05
N ARG A 143 -11.65 -3.88 0.42
CA ARG A 143 -11.24 -3.88 -0.99
C ARG A 143 -9.79 -3.48 -1.07
N PHE A 144 -8.93 -4.47 -1.24
CA PHE A 144 -7.49 -4.31 -1.26
C PHE A 144 -6.96 -4.34 -2.69
N ALA A 145 -6.10 -3.40 -3.08
CA ALA A 145 -5.42 -3.39 -4.38
C ALA A 145 -4.19 -2.48 -4.39
N MET A 146 -3.27 -2.78 -5.32
CA MET A 146 -2.19 -1.88 -5.76
C MET A 146 -2.46 -1.51 -7.24
N PRO A 147 -3.26 -0.45 -7.51
CA PRO A 147 -3.75 -0.14 -8.86
C PRO A 147 -2.84 0.82 -9.63
N GLU A 148 -1.57 0.95 -9.26
CA GLU A 148 -0.60 1.95 -9.73
C GLU A 148 -0.38 1.91 -11.25
N ILE A 149 -0.53 0.74 -11.89
CA ILE A 149 -0.50 0.60 -13.35
C ILE A 149 -1.50 1.51 -14.07
N SER A 150 -2.62 1.82 -13.41
CA SER A 150 -3.67 2.69 -13.97
C SER A 150 -3.32 4.18 -13.98
N ILE A 151 -2.26 4.55 -13.25
CA ILE A 151 -1.80 5.94 -13.12
C ILE A 151 -0.34 6.14 -13.55
N GLY A 152 0.26 5.14 -14.18
CA GLY A 152 1.64 5.28 -14.66
C GLY A 152 2.70 5.21 -13.56
N LEU A 153 2.39 4.59 -12.42
CA LEU A 153 3.30 4.34 -11.29
C LEU A 153 3.53 2.83 -11.16
N PHE A 154 4.24 2.40 -10.16
CA PHE A 154 4.43 1.02 -9.72
C PHE A 154 3.91 0.85 -8.29
N PRO A 155 3.65 -0.38 -7.79
CA PRO A 155 3.33 -0.63 -6.38
C PRO A 155 4.49 -0.24 -5.47
N ASP A 156 4.47 0.97 -4.92
CA ASP A 156 5.45 1.52 -3.98
C ASP A 156 5.07 1.26 -2.52
N VAL A 157 5.52 2.06 -1.57
CA VAL A 157 5.21 2.01 -0.12
C VAL A 157 5.53 0.65 0.53
N GLY A 158 6.61 -0.01 0.08
CA GLY A 158 6.92 -1.40 0.45
C GLY A 158 6.06 -2.43 -0.29
N GLY A 159 5.21 -1.99 -1.22
CA GLY A 159 4.34 -2.85 -2.03
C GLY A 159 5.13 -3.81 -2.92
N THR A 160 6.28 -3.39 -3.47
CA THR A 160 7.14 -4.30 -4.24
C THR A 160 7.69 -5.41 -3.35
N TRP A 161 8.11 -5.11 -2.12
CA TRP A 161 8.55 -6.11 -1.15
C TRP A 161 7.42 -7.08 -0.82
N MET A 162 6.27 -6.57 -0.43
CA MET A 162 5.08 -7.37 -0.11
C MET A 162 4.70 -8.31 -1.25
N LEU A 163 4.55 -7.78 -2.46
CA LEU A 163 4.11 -8.54 -3.63
C LEU A 163 5.15 -9.57 -4.08
N SER A 164 6.45 -9.26 -3.98
CA SER A 164 7.52 -10.19 -4.37
C SER A 164 7.58 -11.44 -3.46
N HIS A 165 7.06 -11.36 -2.25
CA HIS A 165 7.01 -12.46 -1.29
C HIS A 165 5.71 -13.27 -1.33
N LEU A 166 4.73 -12.89 -2.16
CA LEU A 166 3.52 -13.67 -2.31
C LEU A 166 3.81 -15.01 -3.02
N PRO A 167 3.09 -16.08 -2.65
CA PRO A 167 3.35 -17.40 -3.19
C PRO A 167 3.14 -17.47 -4.70
N ALA A 168 3.90 -18.32 -5.37
CA ALA A 168 3.70 -18.73 -6.75
C ALA A 168 3.64 -17.58 -7.79
N GLY A 169 4.33 -16.47 -7.53
CA GLY A 169 4.35 -15.32 -8.44
C GLY A 169 3.03 -14.54 -8.53
N ILE A 170 2.08 -14.78 -7.62
CA ILE A 170 0.78 -14.06 -7.58
C ILE A 170 0.97 -12.55 -7.47
N GLY A 171 2.04 -12.11 -6.82
CA GLY A 171 2.36 -10.69 -6.72
C GLY A 171 2.58 -10.02 -8.08
N HIS A 172 3.17 -10.72 -9.06
CA HIS A 172 3.30 -10.20 -10.42
C HIS A 172 1.94 -9.98 -11.09
N PHE A 173 1.02 -10.94 -10.94
CA PHE A 173 -0.35 -10.79 -11.44
C PHE A 173 -1.03 -9.56 -10.82
N LEU A 174 -0.94 -9.40 -9.50
CA LEU A 174 -1.55 -8.28 -8.79
C LEU A 174 -0.93 -6.93 -9.20
N ALA A 175 0.40 -6.87 -9.30
CA ALA A 175 1.09 -5.64 -9.73
C ALA A 175 0.75 -5.23 -11.17
N LEU A 176 0.68 -6.20 -12.08
CA LEU A 176 0.43 -5.98 -13.50
C LEU A 176 -1.05 -5.69 -13.82
N SER A 177 -1.97 -6.19 -13.01
CA SER A 177 -3.40 -6.05 -13.24
C SER A 177 -4.09 -5.02 -12.37
N GLY A 178 -3.47 -4.62 -11.23
CA GLY A 178 -4.15 -3.82 -10.22
C GLY A 178 -5.43 -4.48 -9.68
N ALA A 179 -5.51 -5.82 -9.75
CA ALA A 179 -6.70 -6.56 -9.38
C ALA A 179 -7.10 -6.33 -7.93
N GLN A 180 -8.36 -6.00 -7.72
CA GLN A 180 -8.92 -5.82 -6.39
C GLN A 180 -9.24 -7.20 -5.79
N ILE A 181 -8.79 -7.42 -4.56
CA ILE A 181 -9.06 -8.63 -3.77
C ILE A 181 -9.87 -8.28 -2.52
N ASN A 182 -10.55 -9.26 -1.95
CA ASN A 182 -11.41 -9.11 -0.78
C ASN A 182 -10.76 -9.61 0.52
N ALA A 183 -11.49 -9.58 1.62
CA ALA A 183 -11.01 -10.03 2.92
C ALA A 183 -10.54 -11.49 2.94
N SER A 184 -11.26 -12.40 2.25
CA SER A 184 -10.89 -13.82 2.15
C SER A 184 -9.56 -14.00 1.44
N ASP A 185 -9.39 -13.32 0.30
CA ASP A 185 -8.14 -13.35 -0.46
C ASP A 185 -6.96 -12.79 0.33
N CYS A 186 -7.19 -11.70 1.12
CA CYS A 186 -6.15 -11.15 1.99
C CYS A 186 -5.70 -12.15 3.05
N LEU A 187 -6.64 -12.87 3.68
CA LEU A 187 -6.31 -13.94 4.63
C LEU A 187 -5.61 -15.11 3.94
N PHE A 188 -6.11 -15.53 2.78
CA PHE A 188 -5.55 -16.63 1.99
C PHE A 188 -4.09 -16.39 1.59
N LEU A 189 -3.75 -15.15 1.22
CA LEU A 189 -2.40 -14.75 0.84
C LEU A 189 -1.50 -14.36 2.03
N GLY A 190 -2.02 -14.33 3.25
CA GLY A 190 -1.27 -13.85 4.43
C GLY A 190 -1.06 -12.32 4.43
N LEU A 191 -1.84 -11.58 3.67
CA LEU A 191 -1.87 -10.11 3.67
C LEU A 191 -2.66 -9.54 4.85
N ALA A 192 -3.49 -10.35 5.50
CA ALA A 192 -4.21 -10.00 6.72
C ALA A 192 -4.12 -11.11 7.75
N ASP A 193 -4.24 -10.77 9.04
CA ASP A 193 -4.08 -11.66 10.17
C ASP A 193 -5.43 -12.09 10.77
N ALA A 194 -6.47 -11.26 10.62
CA ALA A 194 -7.79 -11.52 11.15
C ALA A 194 -8.89 -10.91 10.30
N TYR A 195 -10.07 -11.56 10.35
CA TYR A 195 -11.31 -11.03 9.80
C TYR A 195 -12.27 -10.71 10.94
N LEU A 196 -12.81 -9.50 10.95
CA LEU A 196 -13.91 -9.10 11.83
C LEU A 196 -14.97 -8.36 11.01
N PRO A 197 -16.27 -8.67 11.18
CA PRO A 197 -17.32 -7.81 10.63
C PRO A 197 -17.13 -6.36 11.05
N ARG A 198 -17.37 -5.41 10.15
CA ARG A 198 -17.26 -3.96 10.39
C ARG A 198 -17.91 -3.52 11.70
N VAL A 199 -19.07 -4.07 12.00
CA VAL A 199 -19.85 -3.73 13.21
C VAL A 199 -19.13 -4.04 14.52
N HIS A 200 -18.02 -4.80 14.49
CA HIS A 200 -17.25 -5.16 15.67
C HIS A 200 -16.19 -4.12 16.07
N PHE A 201 -16.04 -3.01 15.35
CA PHE A 201 -14.98 -2.03 15.66
C PHE A 201 -15.09 -1.47 17.09
N ASP A 202 -16.30 -1.05 17.52
CA ASP A 202 -16.51 -0.56 18.88
C ASP A 202 -16.29 -1.64 19.94
N ALA A 203 -16.68 -2.88 19.64
CA ALA A 203 -16.44 -4.02 20.51
C ALA A 203 -14.93 -4.32 20.63
N LEU A 204 -14.19 -4.19 19.54
CA LEU A 204 -12.72 -4.32 19.52
C LEU A 204 -12.07 -3.28 20.43
N LEU A 205 -12.42 -1.99 20.29
CA LEU A 205 -11.86 -0.94 21.16
C LEU A 205 -12.16 -1.19 22.63
N LYS A 206 -13.39 -1.59 22.96
CA LYS A 206 -13.78 -1.94 24.35
C LYS A 206 -13.01 -3.15 24.89
N ALA A 207 -12.80 -4.18 24.08
CA ALA A 207 -12.04 -5.36 24.47
C ALA A 207 -10.56 -5.02 24.71
N LEU A 208 -9.94 -4.19 23.84
CA LEU A 208 -8.58 -3.69 24.04
C LEU A 208 -8.45 -2.85 25.33
N GLN A 209 -9.42 -2.00 25.63
CA GLN A 209 -9.44 -1.22 26.88
C GLN A 209 -9.57 -2.11 28.13
N ALA A 210 -10.29 -3.24 28.03
CA ALA A 210 -10.46 -4.19 29.12
C ALA A 210 -9.27 -5.14 29.32
N THR A 211 -8.31 -5.14 28.38
CA THR A 211 -7.14 -6.02 28.41
C THR A 211 -6.13 -5.58 29.46
N ASN A 212 -5.62 -6.54 30.24
CA ASN A 212 -4.48 -6.34 31.14
C ASN A 212 -3.18 -6.38 30.34
N TRP A 213 -2.63 -5.20 30.03
CA TRP A 213 -1.42 -5.09 29.20
C TRP A 213 -0.14 -5.39 29.97
N SER A 214 0.71 -6.25 29.41
CA SER A 214 2.08 -6.49 29.85
C SER A 214 3.03 -5.39 29.35
N ASP A 215 4.22 -5.30 29.92
CA ASP A 215 5.31 -4.50 29.36
C ASP A 215 6.07 -5.24 28.26
N GLU A 216 5.99 -6.57 28.22
CA GLU A 216 6.64 -7.40 27.23
C GLU A 216 5.88 -7.40 25.89
N ARG A 217 6.60 -7.20 24.78
CA ARG A 217 6.01 -7.14 23.43
C ARG A 217 5.26 -8.41 23.07
N ASP A 218 5.88 -9.57 23.21
CA ASP A 218 5.28 -10.87 22.83
C ASP A 218 3.99 -11.15 23.60
N ALA A 219 3.93 -10.73 24.88
CA ALA A 219 2.72 -10.84 25.68
C ALA A 219 1.62 -9.87 25.20
N ARG A 220 1.99 -8.68 24.72
CA ARG A 220 1.04 -7.75 24.11
C ARG A 220 0.49 -8.30 22.79
N ASP A 221 1.36 -8.80 21.91
CA ASP A 221 0.96 -9.44 20.64
C ASP A 221 0.01 -10.62 20.91
N SER A 222 0.33 -11.46 21.90
CA SER A 222 -0.54 -12.57 22.32
C SER A 222 -1.90 -12.09 22.83
N SER A 223 -1.94 -10.98 23.58
CA SER A 223 -3.19 -10.39 24.07
C SER A 223 -4.07 -9.87 22.92
N VAL A 224 -3.45 -9.22 21.92
CA VAL A 224 -4.20 -8.77 20.73
C VAL A 224 -4.78 -9.96 19.96
N HIS A 225 -3.99 -11.02 19.76
CA HIS A 225 -4.49 -12.24 19.12
C HIS A 225 -5.66 -12.88 19.88
N GLN A 226 -5.63 -12.89 21.22
CA GLN A 226 -6.75 -13.40 22.03
C GLN A 226 -8.02 -12.55 21.85
N VAL A 227 -7.89 -11.22 21.86
CA VAL A 227 -9.02 -10.31 21.63
C VAL A 227 -9.61 -10.54 20.24
N LEU A 228 -8.77 -10.54 19.19
CA LEU A 228 -9.23 -10.76 17.82
C LEU A 228 -9.93 -12.11 17.66
N ARG A 229 -9.36 -13.18 18.19
CA ARG A 229 -9.95 -14.53 18.13
C ARG A 229 -11.28 -14.61 18.86
N GLY A 230 -11.40 -13.96 20.03
CA GLY A 230 -12.65 -13.94 20.79
C GLY A 230 -13.78 -13.20 20.06
N LEU A 231 -13.43 -12.13 19.33
CA LEU A 231 -14.40 -11.37 18.53
C LEU A 231 -14.74 -12.02 17.17
N ALA A 232 -13.81 -12.80 16.61
CA ALA A 232 -13.98 -13.48 15.32
C ALA A 232 -14.75 -14.79 15.41
N GLU A 233 -15.21 -15.21 16.60
CA GLU A 233 -15.82 -16.52 16.83
C GLU A 233 -17.01 -16.77 15.88
N GLY A 234 -16.81 -17.72 14.94
CA GLY A 234 -17.79 -18.10 13.92
C GLY A 234 -17.89 -17.20 12.70
N ALA A 235 -17.19 -16.06 12.67
CA ALA A 235 -17.20 -15.16 11.50
C ALA A 235 -16.17 -15.61 10.45
N ARG A 236 -16.62 -15.73 9.20
CA ARG A 236 -15.75 -16.02 8.04
C ARG A 236 -16.20 -15.20 6.84
N PRO A 237 -15.27 -14.65 6.05
CA PRO A 237 -15.63 -14.02 4.78
C PRO A 237 -15.98 -15.08 3.74
N ASP A 238 -16.78 -14.68 2.73
CA ASP A 238 -17.00 -15.52 1.54
C ASP A 238 -15.71 -15.70 0.75
N THR A 239 -15.53 -16.89 0.15
CA THR A 239 -14.36 -17.23 -0.66
C THR A 239 -14.11 -16.18 -1.73
N GLY A 240 -12.88 -15.68 -1.78
CA GLY A 240 -12.50 -14.60 -2.68
C GLY A 240 -12.25 -15.06 -4.12
N PRO A 241 -12.32 -14.14 -5.08
CA PRO A 241 -12.12 -14.44 -6.48
C PRO A 241 -10.68 -14.88 -6.82
N LEU A 242 -9.69 -14.41 -6.08
CA LEU A 242 -8.29 -14.84 -6.27
C LEU A 242 -8.12 -16.29 -5.82
N GLU A 243 -8.64 -16.65 -4.66
CA GLU A 243 -8.59 -18.03 -4.16
C GLU A 243 -9.29 -18.99 -5.12
N GLN A 244 -10.45 -18.61 -5.67
CA GLN A 244 -11.18 -19.39 -6.66
C GLN A 244 -10.37 -19.64 -7.94
N ASN A 245 -9.54 -18.68 -8.35
CA ASN A 245 -8.71 -18.76 -9.56
C ASN A 245 -7.25 -19.16 -9.27
N TYR A 246 -6.89 -19.46 -8.03
CA TYR A 246 -5.51 -19.61 -7.59
C TYR A 246 -4.71 -20.64 -8.38
N ALA A 247 -5.28 -21.81 -8.65
CA ALA A 247 -4.58 -22.87 -9.38
C ALA A 247 -4.15 -22.40 -10.79
N MET A 248 -5.05 -21.74 -11.50
CA MET A 248 -4.77 -21.20 -12.84
C MET A 248 -3.75 -20.04 -12.79
N LEU A 249 -3.91 -19.12 -11.85
CA LEU A 249 -2.97 -18.03 -11.68
C LEU A 249 -1.57 -18.52 -11.35
N ARG A 250 -1.46 -19.51 -10.45
CA ARG A 250 -0.19 -20.16 -10.12
C ARG A 250 0.48 -20.76 -11.34
N ASP A 251 -0.25 -21.48 -12.16
CA ASP A 251 0.30 -22.12 -13.36
C ASP A 251 0.87 -21.10 -14.36
N VAL A 252 0.30 -19.91 -14.41
CA VAL A 252 0.77 -18.82 -15.28
C VAL A 252 1.94 -18.05 -14.64
N CYS A 253 1.85 -17.71 -13.34
CA CYS A 253 2.74 -16.75 -12.70
C CYS A 253 3.98 -17.39 -12.07
N ALA A 254 3.94 -18.71 -11.74
CA ALA A 254 5.03 -19.36 -11.01
C ALA A 254 6.38 -19.39 -11.75
N SER A 255 6.37 -19.30 -13.08
CA SER A 255 7.58 -19.20 -13.90
C SER A 255 8.26 -17.82 -13.78
N ARG A 256 7.55 -16.79 -13.33
CA ARG A 256 8.02 -15.39 -13.30
C ARG A 256 8.53 -14.92 -14.67
N GLU A 257 7.85 -15.31 -15.74
CA GLU A 257 8.16 -14.87 -17.10
C GLU A 257 7.21 -13.76 -17.51
N PHE A 258 7.72 -12.57 -17.77
CA PHE A 258 6.93 -11.39 -18.13
C PHE A 258 6.00 -11.66 -19.30
N GLU A 259 6.54 -12.21 -20.37
CA GLU A 259 5.79 -12.49 -21.62
C GLU A 259 4.65 -13.48 -21.39
N ARG A 260 4.86 -14.50 -20.57
CA ARG A 260 3.83 -15.49 -20.25
C ARG A 260 2.68 -14.89 -19.47
N ILE A 261 3.00 -14.06 -18.45
CA ILE A 261 1.98 -13.41 -17.61
C ILE A 261 1.19 -12.40 -18.45
N THR A 262 1.87 -11.59 -19.25
CA THR A 262 1.22 -10.56 -20.07
C THR A 262 0.36 -11.16 -21.19
N GLN A 263 0.79 -12.26 -21.82
CA GLN A 263 -0.01 -13.00 -22.79
C GLN A 263 -1.28 -13.59 -22.17
N ALA A 264 -1.18 -14.15 -20.97
CA ALA A 264 -2.35 -14.65 -20.25
C ALA A 264 -3.34 -13.51 -19.92
N LEU A 265 -2.84 -12.38 -19.41
CA LEU A 265 -3.67 -11.19 -19.17
C LEU A 265 -4.36 -10.70 -20.45
N GLN A 266 -3.66 -10.69 -21.59
CA GLN A 266 -4.28 -10.33 -22.88
C GLN A 266 -5.41 -11.28 -23.29
N GLN A 267 -5.23 -12.60 -23.05
CA GLN A 267 -6.25 -13.61 -23.37
C GLN A 267 -7.47 -13.56 -22.44
N TRP A 268 -7.31 -13.13 -21.19
CA TRP A 268 -8.39 -13.11 -20.20
C TRP A 268 -9.32 -11.90 -20.29
N GLN A 269 -9.12 -10.98 -21.23
CA GLN A 269 -9.97 -9.80 -21.39
C GLN A 269 -11.45 -10.19 -21.62
N ASP A 270 -11.71 -11.28 -22.33
CA ASP A 270 -13.04 -11.80 -22.62
C ASP A 270 -13.38 -13.04 -21.76
N SER A 271 -12.71 -13.20 -20.62
CA SER A 271 -12.98 -14.30 -19.68
C SER A 271 -14.44 -14.27 -19.21
N ALA A 272 -15.04 -15.46 -19.08
CA ALA A 272 -16.38 -15.61 -18.47
C ALA A 272 -16.37 -15.26 -16.96
N ASP A 273 -15.19 -15.33 -16.31
CA ASP A 273 -15.03 -14.84 -14.94
C ASP A 273 -14.90 -13.31 -14.94
N PRO A 274 -15.87 -12.59 -14.33
CA PRO A 274 -15.87 -11.12 -14.37
C PRO A 274 -14.68 -10.47 -13.64
N TRP A 275 -14.11 -11.13 -12.63
CA TRP A 275 -12.96 -10.62 -11.92
C TRP A 275 -11.69 -10.71 -12.76
N LEU A 276 -11.43 -11.87 -13.40
CA LEU A 276 -10.32 -12.04 -14.34
C LEU A 276 -10.43 -11.10 -15.53
N SER A 277 -11.63 -11.01 -16.15
CA SER A 277 -11.86 -10.11 -17.26
C SER A 277 -11.56 -8.65 -16.88
N ARG A 278 -11.98 -8.21 -15.69
CA ARG A 278 -11.69 -6.84 -15.18
C ARG A 278 -10.21 -6.63 -14.95
N ALA A 279 -9.51 -7.59 -14.33
CA ALA A 279 -8.07 -7.55 -14.11
C ALA A 279 -7.31 -7.40 -15.44
N ALA A 280 -7.66 -8.22 -16.43
CA ALA A 280 -7.11 -8.19 -17.76
C ALA A 280 -7.39 -6.88 -18.53
N GLN A 281 -8.60 -6.34 -18.41
CA GLN A 281 -8.97 -5.05 -19.00
C GLN A 281 -8.24 -3.89 -18.33
N THR A 282 -7.97 -3.97 -17.02
CA THR A 282 -7.15 -2.97 -16.32
C THR A 282 -5.72 -3.00 -16.85
N PHE A 283 -5.12 -4.18 -16.98
CA PHE A 283 -3.81 -4.33 -17.60
C PHE A 283 -3.77 -3.77 -19.03
N ALA A 284 -4.75 -4.11 -19.87
CA ALA A 284 -4.80 -3.68 -21.27
C ALA A 284 -4.91 -2.15 -21.43
N LYS A 285 -5.50 -1.45 -20.45
CA LYS A 285 -5.64 0.01 -20.42
C LYS A 285 -4.53 0.69 -19.62
N GLY A 286 -3.78 -0.06 -18.83
CA GLY A 286 -2.72 0.43 -17.96
C GLY A 286 -1.48 0.87 -18.74
N ALA A 287 -0.56 1.54 -18.05
CA ALA A 287 0.67 2.03 -18.62
C ALA A 287 1.63 0.87 -18.94
N PRO A 288 2.05 0.66 -20.21
CA PRO A 288 3.00 -0.40 -20.55
C PRO A 288 4.35 -0.25 -19.83
N GLY A 289 4.79 1.00 -19.63
CA GLY A 289 5.97 1.31 -18.84
C GLY A 289 5.86 0.85 -17.40
N SER A 290 4.71 1.12 -16.75
CA SER A 290 4.44 0.66 -15.38
C SER A 290 4.41 -0.86 -15.27
N ALA A 291 3.84 -1.56 -16.26
CA ALA A 291 3.85 -3.02 -16.27
C ALA A 291 5.28 -3.57 -16.25
N ARG A 292 6.15 -3.08 -17.15
CA ARG A 292 7.56 -3.51 -17.20
C ARG A 292 8.31 -3.12 -15.92
N LEU A 293 8.14 -1.88 -15.47
CA LEU A 293 8.82 -1.38 -14.27
C LEU A 293 8.42 -2.16 -13.01
N SER A 294 7.12 -2.43 -12.83
CA SER A 294 6.62 -3.23 -11.70
C SER A 294 7.20 -4.65 -11.71
N PHE A 295 7.21 -5.29 -12.89
CA PHE A 295 7.79 -6.62 -13.03
C PHE A 295 9.27 -6.64 -12.64
N GLU A 296 10.08 -5.73 -13.21
CA GLU A 296 11.50 -5.63 -12.92
C GLU A 296 11.79 -5.31 -11.45
N LEU A 297 10.97 -4.47 -10.82
CA LEU A 297 11.10 -4.17 -9.39
C LEU A 297 10.86 -5.42 -8.54
N LEU A 298 9.79 -6.18 -8.78
CA LEU A 298 9.49 -7.38 -8.01
C LEU A 298 10.64 -8.41 -8.10
N GLU A 299 11.28 -8.55 -9.26
CA GLU A 299 12.43 -9.43 -9.42
C GLU A 299 13.68 -8.91 -8.67
N ARG A 300 13.93 -7.59 -8.70
CA ARG A 300 15.09 -6.98 -8.04
C ARG A 300 14.99 -6.99 -6.52
N VAL A 301 13.81 -6.75 -5.97
CA VAL A 301 13.62 -6.59 -4.52
C VAL A 301 13.52 -7.90 -3.76
N HIS A 302 13.30 -9.02 -4.44
CA HIS A 302 13.00 -10.30 -3.81
C HIS A 302 14.00 -10.75 -2.72
N HIS A 303 15.24 -10.34 -2.84
CA HIS A 303 16.31 -10.67 -1.88
C HIS A 303 16.84 -9.46 -1.09
N LEU A 304 16.23 -8.30 -1.24
CA LEU A 304 16.63 -7.10 -0.52
C LEU A 304 16.01 -7.04 0.89
N SER A 305 16.70 -6.34 1.78
CA SER A 305 16.09 -5.97 3.07
C SER A 305 14.95 -4.97 2.82
N LEU A 306 14.00 -4.89 3.73
CA LEU A 306 12.92 -3.91 3.62
C LEU A 306 13.45 -2.47 3.52
N ALA A 307 14.50 -2.13 4.28
CA ALA A 307 15.13 -0.81 4.20
C ALA A 307 15.72 -0.54 2.80
N ASP A 308 16.39 -1.54 2.19
CA ASP A 308 16.94 -1.39 0.83
C ASP A 308 15.82 -1.30 -0.23
N VAL A 309 14.69 -1.94 0.01
CA VAL A 309 13.51 -1.81 -0.84
C VAL A 309 12.99 -0.37 -0.81
N PHE A 310 12.78 0.22 0.36
CA PHE A 310 12.35 1.63 0.47
C PHE A 310 13.36 2.59 -0.16
N ARG A 311 14.66 2.32 -0.02
CA ARG A 311 15.69 3.11 -0.72
C ARG A 311 15.55 3.00 -2.25
N LEU A 312 15.34 1.80 -2.77
CA LEU A 312 15.16 1.60 -4.20
C LEU A 312 13.86 2.23 -4.70
N GLU A 313 12.75 2.00 -4.00
CA GLU A 313 11.45 2.59 -4.34
C GLU A 313 11.52 4.13 -4.35
N TYR A 314 12.24 4.75 -3.42
CA TYR A 314 12.44 6.20 -3.40
C TYR A 314 13.12 6.72 -4.66
N ILE A 315 14.18 6.05 -5.12
CA ILE A 315 14.84 6.40 -6.39
C ILE A 315 13.83 6.35 -7.53
N VAL A 316 13.12 5.24 -7.64
CA VAL A 316 12.20 4.97 -8.76
C VAL A 316 10.99 5.91 -8.73
N SER A 317 10.43 6.21 -7.56
CA SER A 317 9.29 7.15 -7.42
C SER A 317 9.64 8.56 -7.88
N LEU A 318 10.83 9.06 -7.52
CA LEU A 318 11.31 10.35 -8.02
C LEU A 318 11.47 10.34 -9.54
N GLN A 319 12.03 9.27 -10.11
CA GLN A 319 12.19 9.15 -11.55
C GLN A 319 10.83 9.04 -12.29
N CYS A 320 9.84 8.36 -11.72
CA CYS A 320 8.49 8.31 -12.27
C CYS A 320 7.84 9.71 -12.39
N GLY A 321 8.21 10.63 -11.49
CA GLY A 321 7.73 12.01 -11.53
C GLY A 321 8.20 12.83 -12.75
N VAL A 322 9.24 12.38 -13.47
CA VAL A 322 9.81 13.13 -14.61
C VAL A 322 10.00 12.29 -15.88
N GLN A 323 10.18 10.97 -15.77
CA GLN A 323 10.52 10.11 -16.90
C GLN A 323 9.41 9.16 -17.32
N GLY A 324 8.42 8.94 -16.47
CA GLY A 324 7.34 7.98 -16.68
C GLY A 324 6.00 8.62 -17.03
N ASP A 325 5.00 7.80 -16.98
CA ASP A 325 3.61 8.13 -17.29
C ASP A 325 2.80 8.62 -16.08
N PHE A 326 3.44 8.81 -14.91
CA PHE A 326 2.73 9.11 -13.66
C PHE A 326 1.91 10.41 -13.75
N GLN A 327 2.47 11.47 -14.31
CA GLN A 327 1.75 12.71 -14.52
C GLN A 327 0.57 12.54 -15.48
N GLU A 328 0.77 11.82 -16.59
CA GLU A 328 -0.27 11.57 -17.61
C GLU A 328 -1.40 10.71 -17.05
N GLY A 329 -1.07 9.66 -16.29
CA GLY A 329 -2.06 8.81 -15.66
C GLY A 329 -2.95 9.58 -14.68
N ILE A 330 -2.37 10.43 -13.84
CA ILE A 330 -3.12 11.30 -12.93
C ILE A 330 -3.98 12.28 -13.74
N ARG A 331 -3.45 12.91 -14.79
CA ARG A 331 -4.21 13.80 -15.66
C ARG A 331 -5.47 13.11 -16.17
N ALA A 332 -5.30 11.97 -16.81
CA ALA A 332 -6.40 11.27 -17.46
C ALA A 332 -7.46 10.76 -16.48
N LEU A 333 -7.04 10.29 -15.30
CA LEU A 333 -7.95 9.70 -14.32
C LEU A 333 -8.62 10.71 -13.40
N LEU A 334 -7.90 11.74 -12.93
CA LEU A 334 -8.34 12.60 -11.84
C LEU A 334 -8.53 14.07 -12.21
N ILE A 335 -7.71 14.61 -13.12
CA ILE A 335 -7.74 16.03 -13.48
C ILE A 335 -8.76 16.25 -14.61
N ASP A 336 -8.46 15.75 -15.81
CA ASP A 336 -9.33 15.90 -16.98
C ASP A 336 -10.48 14.89 -16.96
N LYS A 337 -10.30 13.75 -16.30
CA LYS A 337 -11.28 12.65 -16.16
C LYS A 337 -11.77 12.10 -17.50
N ASP A 338 -10.98 12.28 -18.57
CA ASP A 338 -11.25 11.75 -19.90
C ASP A 338 -11.05 10.24 -20.01
N LYS A 339 -10.28 9.64 -19.07
CA LYS A 339 -9.93 8.23 -19.05
C LYS A 339 -9.23 7.75 -20.34
N GLN A 340 -8.52 8.66 -21.00
CA GLN A 340 -7.79 8.42 -22.24
C GLN A 340 -6.32 8.83 -22.07
N PRO A 341 -5.54 8.09 -21.29
CA PRO A 341 -4.14 8.38 -21.10
C PRO A 341 -3.35 8.15 -22.41
N ARG A 342 -2.35 8.98 -22.64
CA ARG A 342 -1.42 8.90 -23.76
C ARG A 342 -0.11 8.34 -23.24
N TRP A 343 -0.06 7.03 -23.06
CA TRP A 343 1.10 6.36 -22.49
C TRP A 343 2.35 6.52 -23.38
N ASN A 344 3.48 6.71 -22.73
CA ASN A 344 4.80 6.75 -23.37
C ASN A 344 5.84 6.00 -22.49
N PRO A 345 6.16 4.74 -22.80
CA PRO A 345 5.96 4.03 -24.07
C PRO A 345 4.50 3.61 -24.31
N ALA A 346 4.11 3.58 -25.59
CA ALA A 346 2.75 3.23 -25.99
C ALA A 346 2.49 1.72 -26.05
N SER A 347 3.52 0.89 -25.95
CA SER A 347 3.40 -0.57 -25.97
C SER A 347 4.45 -1.26 -25.09
N LEU A 348 4.20 -2.55 -24.77
CA LEU A 348 5.14 -3.35 -23.97
C LEU A 348 6.48 -3.57 -24.68
N GLU A 349 6.50 -3.65 -26.00
CA GLU A 349 7.71 -3.82 -26.80
C GLU A 349 8.63 -2.59 -26.71
N GLN A 350 8.03 -1.41 -26.57
CA GLN A 350 8.78 -0.15 -26.40
C GLN A 350 9.29 0.04 -24.96
N ALA A 351 8.65 -0.62 -23.99
CA ALA A 351 9.08 -0.65 -22.60
C ALA A 351 10.15 -1.74 -22.40
N ASP A 352 11.28 -1.64 -23.10
CA ASP A 352 12.36 -2.60 -23.05
C ASP A 352 13.26 -2.44 -21.80
N ALA A 353 14.26 -3.32 -21.65
CA ALA A 353 15.19 -3.28 -20.54
C ALA A 353 15.98 -1.95 -20.48
N ARG A 354 16.31 -1.33 -21.63
CA ARG A 354 17.01 -0.03 -21.67
C ARG A 354 16.11 1.09 -21.20
N TRP A 355 14.81 1.02 -21.54
CA TRP A 355 13.83 1.99 -21.09
C TRP A 355 13.69 1.95 -19.57
N VAL A 356 13.64 0.76 -18.98
CA VAL A 356 13.40 0.60 -17.53
C VAL A 356 14.62 0.97 -16.69
N GLU A 357 15.85 0.70 -17.14
CA GLU A 357 17.07 0.95 -16.37
C GLU A 357 17.25 2.42 -15.95
N ARG A 358 16.74 3.35 -16.71
CA ARG A 358 16.83 4.77 -16.39
C ARG A 358 16.09 5.17 -15.11
N PHE A 359 15.12 4.38 -14.65
CA PHE A 359 14.39 4.63 -13.41
C PHE A 359 15.18 4.25 -12.15
N PHE A 360 16.23 3.47 -12.30
CA PHE A 360 17.08 3.02 -11.20
C PHE A 360 18.31 3.91 -10.94
N VAL A 361 18.38 5.05 -11.61
CA VAL A 361 19.46 6.01 -11.44
C VAL A 361 19.09 7.02 -10.36
N PRO A 362 19.90 7.17 -9.27
CA PRO A 362 19.66 8.19 -8.26
C PRO A 362 19.48 9.58 -8.87
N ALA A 363 18.48 10.32 -8.37
CA ALA A 363 18.14 11.64 -8.90
C ALA A 363 19.02 12.76 -8.34
N TRP A 364 19.77 12.52 -7.26
CA TRP A 364 20.60 13.48 -6.54
C TRP A 364 22.07 13.44 -6.99
N PRO A 365 22.87 14.49 -6.71
CA PRO A 365 24.30 14.53 -7.01
C PRO A 365 25.07 13.37 -6.38
N ALA A 366 26.12 12.89 -7.06
CA ALA A 366 26.87 11.68 -6.64
C ALA A 366 27.48 11.78 -5.23
N GLU A 367 27.80 12.99 -4.76
CA GLU A 367 28.31 13.26 -3.41
C GLU A 367 27.23 13.30 -2.32
N THR A 368 25.97 13.28 -2.69
CA THR A 368 24.84 13.30 -1.75
C THR A 368 24.56 11.89 -1.24
N THR A 369 24.55 11.72 0.06
CA THR A 369 24.10 10.47 0.70
C THR A 369 22.64 10.20 0.35
N HIS A 370 22.26 8.93 0.22
CA HIS A 370 20.87 8.53 0.00
C HIS A 370 19.97 9.14 1.07
N PRO A 371 18.86 9.84 0.73
CA PRO A 371 17.97 10.45 1.73
C PRO A 371 17.51 9.49 2.83
N LEU A 372 17.21 8.25 2.47
CA LEU A 372 16.80 7.19 3.41
C LEU A 372 17.98 6.31 3.89
N ALA A 373 19.21 6.80 3.93
CA ALA A 373 20.37 6.00 4.34
C ALA A 373 20.32 5.51 5.79
N ASP A 374 19.56 6.20 6.63
CA ASP A 374 19.41 5.94 8.05
C ASP A 374 18.28 4.93 8.41
N LEU A 375 17.56 4.38 7.43
CA LEU A 375 16.57 3.32 7.64
C LEU A 375 17.22 1.99 8.01
#